data_50216333dc96480e259439045a01cc35
#
_entry.id   50216333dc96480e259439045a01cc35
#
_cell.length_a   1.000
_cell.length_b   1.000
_cell.length_c   1.000
_cell.angle_alpha   90.00
_cell.angle_beta   90.00
_cell.angle_gamma   90.00
#
_symmetry.space_group_name_H-M   'P 1'
#
loop_
_entity.id
_entity.type
_entity.pdbx_description
1 polymer ?
#
loop_
_entity_poly.entity_id
_entity_poly.type
_entity_poly.pdbx_seq_one_letter_code
_entity_poly.pdbx_strand_id
1 'polypeptide(L)'
;MIAQILAVVIFVAMFVLIVLEVWERHVITLGCGLLTLVLVFGLGMHSMGAVWETLNLGSFFTSHFWYTAGQSAETSSGINWETIVFVAGMMIMVEGMARVGFFRWLCMRLAKMVKYKVVPLFVTFMVLSGILAMFIDSITVILFLAAVTIELSQLLKFNPVPMILAEVFCANLGGSATMCGDPPNIIIGTSLGYSFTDFLTNTGLIAGISLVVVVLYFYLVFHKELRASEAAAAGSNQNYPDPSEAITDKKGFIISTVIFLCAVALLVTHAQTGLTVSCIGVFITIVTLIAAGRDALKLIRQIDYKTLLFFIGLFMVVGGLEQTGILKVMANFIGDISNGNLMLMIAIILWISAIASAFVDNIPFAATMIPIISSLSATQGVDLSILAWALAMGTDIGGSATPIGASANVVGIATAARSGHMIKWGKYCKVMAPATIIVIVISMAMIYARYL
;
A
#
# COMPACT_ATOMS: atom_id res chain seq x y z
N MET A 1 -21.40 17.03 22.01
CA MET A 1 -22.39 16.05 21.54
C MET A 1 -22.79 16.26 20.07
N ILE A 2 -23.28 17.45 19.66
CA ILE A 2 -23.66 17.69 18.22
C ILE A 2 -22.47 17.50 17.28
N ALA A 3 -21.30 18.08 17.58
CA ALA A 3 -20.10 17.91 16.78
C ALA A 3 -19.67 16.46 16.64
N GLN A 4 -19.78 15.65 17.68
CA GLN A 4 -19.49 14.22 17.67
C GLN A 4 -20.42 13.46 16.73
N ILE A 5 -21.72 13.71 16.84
CA ILE A 5 -22.73 13.08 15.97
C ILE A 5 -22.47 13.46 14.51
N LEU A 6 -22.20 14.74 14.21
CA LEU A 6 -21.90 15.20 12.87
C LEU A 6 -20.63 14.54 12.32
N ALA A 7 -19.56 14.47 13.12
CA ALA A 7 -18.31 13.81 12.70
C ALA A 7 -18.54 12.34 12.35
N VAL A 8 -19.26 11.60 13.19
CA VAL A 8 -19.58 10.18 12.94
C VAL A 8 -20.46 10.02 11.72
N VAL A 9 -21.49 10.85 11.56
CA VAL A 9 -22.40 10.77 10.40
C VAL A 9 -21.65 11.06 9.09
N ILE A 10 -20.80 12.09 9.05
CA ILE A 10 -19.98 12.41 7.87
C ILE A 10 -19.01 11.26 7.56
N PHE A 11 -18.35 10.73 8.58
CA PHE A 11 -17.43 9.61 8.43
C PHE A 11 -18.11 8.35 7.89
N VAL A 12 -19.22 7.94 8.48
CA VAL A 12 -20.00 6.77 8.01
C VAL A 12 -20.53 7.01 6.60
N ALA A 13 -21.05 8.20 6.32
CA ALA A 13 -21.52 8.56 4.97
C ALA A 13 -20.37 8.48 3.96
N MET A 14 -19.18 8.98 4.28
CA MET A 14 -17.99 8.88 3.44
C MET A 14 -17.68 7.42 3.09
N PHE A 15 -17.64 6.53 4.08
CA PHE A 15 -17.38 5.11 3.86
C PHE A 15 -18.45 4.44 3.00
N VAL A 16 -19.71 4.69 3.30
CA VAL A 16 -20.85 4.13 2.53
C VAL A 16 -20.79 4.59 1.07
N LEU A 17 -20.52 5.87 0.82
CA LEU A 17 -20.42 6.40 -0.54
C LEU A 17 -19.22 5.85 -1.30
N ILE A 18 -18.08 5.62 -0.62
CA ILE A 18 -16.89 4.98 -1.21
C ILE A 18 -17.20 3.53 -1.60
N VAL A 19 -17.83 2.76 -0.69
CA VAL A 19 -18.18 1.34 -0.94
C VAL A 19 -19.21 1.19 -2.04
N LEU A 20 -20.17 2.11 -2.13
CA LEU A 20 -21.18 2.12 -3.18
C LEU A 20 -20.66 2.65 -4.53
N GLU A 21 -19.43 3.19 -4.58
CA GLU A 21 -18.78 3.78 -5.76
C GLU A 21 -19.69 4.80 -6.50
N VAL A 22 -20.45 5.60 -5.72
CA VAL A 22 -21.42 6.57 -6.27
C VAL A 22 -20.72 7.65 -7.08
N TRP A 23 -19.55 8.09 -6.60
CA TRP A 23 -18.66 9.05 -7.26
C TRP A 23 -17.21 8.62 -7.10
N GLU A 24 -16.30 9.32 -7.79
CA GLU A 24 -14.87 9.08 -7.63
C GLU A 24 -14.43 9.34 -6.17
N ARG A 25 -13.61 8.44 -5.62
CA ARG A 25 -13.22 8.43 -4.19
C ARG A 25 -12.70 9.78 -3.69
N HIS A 26 -11.87 10.47 -4.48
CA HIS A 26 -11.33 11.79 -4.09
C HIS A 26 -12.41 12.88 -4.00
N VAL A 27 -13.46 12.82 -4.81
CA VAL A 27 -14.58 13.77 -4.73
C VAL A 27 -15.38 13.54 -3.43
N ILE A 28 -15.61 12.27 -3.08
CA ILE A 28 -16.32 11.91 -1.84
C ILE A 28 -15.53 12.39 -0.62
N THR A 29 -14.23 12.07 -0.56
CA THR A 29 -13.41 12.41 0.62
C THR A 29 -13.21 13.92 0.76
N LEU A 30 -12.94 14.65 -0.32
CA LEU A 30 -12.85 16.11 -0.28
C LEU A 30 -14.17 16.77 0.10
N GLY A 31 -15.28 16.31 -0.45
CA GLY A 31 -16.61 16.81 -0.09
C GLY A 31 -16.92 16.59 1.39
N CYS A 32 -16.71 15.37 1.90
CA CYS A 32 -16.86 15.05 3.31
C CYS A 32 -15.86 15.80 4.20
N GLY A 33 -14.61 15.99 3.73
CA GLY A 33 -13.61 16.78 4.43
C GLY A 33 -14.02 18.25 4.58
N LEU A 34 -14.49 18.87 3.49
CA LEU A 34 -15.03 20.24 3.56
C LEU A 34 -16.25 20.34 4.45
N LEU A 35 -17.17 19.37 4.42
CA LEU A 35 -18.30 19.30 5.35
C LEU A 35 -17.81 19.19 6.81
N THR A 36 -16.76 18.44 7.08
CA THR A 36 -16.15 18.33 8.41
C THR A 36 -15.63 19.70 8.88
N LEU A 37 -14.87 20.42 8.02
CA LEU A 37 -14.36 21.73 8.37
C LEU A 37 -15.49 22.72 8.69
N VAL A 38 -16.58 22.73 7.90
CA VAL A 38 -17.67 23.68 8.05
C VAL A 38 -18.65 23.27 9.14
N LEU A 39 -19.16 22.03 9.11
CA LEU A 39 -20.23 21.59 10.00
C LEU A 39 -19.71 21.17 11.37
N VAL A 40 -18.61 20.38 11.42
CA VAL A 40 -18.09 19.89 12.69
C VAL A 40 -17.33 20.99 13.42
N PHE A 41 -16.34 21.62 12.76
CA PHE A 41 -15.51 22.63 13.44
C PHE A 41 -16.16 24.01 13.47
N GLY A 42 -16.79 24.45 12.36
CA GLY A 42 -17.43 25.76 12.30
C GLY A 42 -18.71 25.86 13.13
N LEU A 43 -19.69 24.99 12.86
CA LEU A 43 -20.99 25.02 13.51
C LEU A 43 -21.08 24.21 14.80
N GLY A 44 -20.41 23.05 14.85
CA GLY A 44 -20.51 22.13 16.00
C GLY A 44 -19.58 22.48 17.15
N MET A 45 -18.33 22.86 16.86
CA MET A 45 -17.32 23.19 17.87
C MET A 45 -17.06 24.70 18.03
N HIS A 46 -17.44 25.50 17.02
CA HIS A 46 -17.12 26.94 16.93
C HIS A 46 -15.63 27.23 17.09
N SER A 47 -14.76 26.35 16.55
CA SER A 47 -13.32 26.39 16.73
C SER A 47 -12.59 26.53 15.41
N MET A 48 -12.13 27.75 15.10
CA MET A 48 -11.21 27.97 13.97
C MET A 48 -9.82 27.35 14.23
N GLY A 49 -9.44 27.19 15.52
CA GLY A 49 -8.21 26.50 15.90
C GLY A 49 -8.19 25.07 15.41
N ALA A 50 -9.29 24.32 15.57
CA ALA A 50 -9.42 22.95 15.08
C ALA A 50 -9.30 22.84 13.54
N VAL A 51 -9.77 23.86 12.81
CA VAL A 51 -9.59 23.93 11.34
C VAL A 51 -8.11 24.04 10.98
N TRP A 52 -7.39 25.00 11.59
CA TRP A 52 -5.98 25.21 11.32
C TRP A 52 -5.12 24.01 11.75
N GLU A 53 -5.41 23.42 12.89
CA GLU A 53 -4.75 22.21 13.37
C GLU A 53 -4.98 21.02 12.42
N THR A 54 -6.22 20.83 11.96
CA THR A 54 -6.53 19.76 11.01
C THR A 54 -5.90 20.00 9.63
N LEU A 55 -5.87 21.23 9.12
CA LEU A 55 -5.19 21.54 7.85
C LEU A 55 -3.67 21.39 7.94
N ASN A 56 -3.10 21.55 9.12
CA ASN A 56 -1.68 21.32 9.45
C ASN A 56 -0.69 21.97 8.45
N LEU A 57 -1.04 23.12 7.86
CA LEU A 57 -0.18 23.79 6.88
C LEU A 57 1.11 24.34 7.50
N GLY A 58 1.12 24.56 8.81
CA GLY A 58 2.29 25.00 9.56
C GLY A 58 3.44 24.00 9.53
N SER A 59 3.15 22.71 9.35
CA SER A 59 4.16 21.63 9.34
C SER A 59 5.25 21.85 8.30
N PHE A 60 4.94 22.40 7.11
CA PHE A 60 5.92 22.70 6.06
C PHE A 60 7.05 23.63 6.49
N PHE A 61 6.79 24.47 7.49
CA PHE A 61 7.72 25.48 7.98
C PHE A 61 8.48 25.03 9.23
N THR A 62 8.20 23.82 9.72
CA THR A 62 8.93 23.24 10.84
C THR A 62 10.19 22.52 10.38
N SER A 63 11.25 22.52 11.21
CA SER A 63 12.45 21.74 10.94
C SER A 63 12.17 20.25 10.92
N HIS A 64 11.21 19.79 11.74
CA HIS A 64 10.82 18.38 11.87
C HIS A 64 10.26 17.81 10.56
N PHE A 65 9.63 18.62 9.73
CA PHE A 65 9.13 18.19 8.42
C PHE A 65 10.25 17.74 7.47
N TRP A 66 11.45 18.30 7.61
CA TRP A 66 12.59 18.05 6.73
C TRP A 66 13.67 17.20 7.35
N TYR A 67 13.84 17.30 8.67
CA TYR A 67 14.92 16.67 9.40
C TYR A 67 14.53 16.39 10.85
N THR A 68 14.62 15.13 11.26
CA THR A 68 14.35 14.69 12.64
C THR A 68 15.62 14.07 13.23
N ALA A 69 16.27 14.78 14.12
CA ALA A 69 17.38 14.25 14.90
C ALA A 69 16.82 13.40 16.08
N GLY A 70 16.73 12.09 15.86
CA GLY A 70 16.20 11.15 16.84
C GLY A 70 14.70 10.85 16.65
N GLN A 71 14.26 9.71 17.18
CA GLN A 71 12.86 9.27 17.13
C GLN A 71 11.99 10.11 18.10
N SER A 72 11.62 11.29 17.70
CA SER A 72 10.54 12.02 18.34
C SER A 72 9.28 11.82 17.51
N ALA A 73 8.45 10.87 17.92
CA ALA A 73 7.10 10.75 17.41
C ALA A 73 6.28 11.95 17.91
N GLU A 74 6.33 13.07 17.22
CA GLU A 74 5.26 14.04 17.30
C GLU A 74 4.11 13.47 16.49
N THR A 75 3.09 12.96 17.19
CA THR A 75 1.81 12.60 16.58
C THR A 75 1.24 13.86 15.91
N SER A 76 1.44 13.99 14.60
CA SER A 76 0.84 15.10 13.87
C SER A 76 -0.66 14.87 13.77
N SER A 77 -1.45 15.70 14.43
CA SER A 77 -2.89 15.73 14.22
C SER A 77 -3.22 16.38 12.88
N GLY A 78 -4.24 15.87 12.18
CA GLY A 78 -4.70 16.43 10.92
C GLY A 78 -4.02 15.87 9.67
N ILE A 79 -3.91 16.70 8.62
CA ILE A 79 -3.37 16.26 7.32
C ILE A 79 -1.89 15.91 7.44
N ASN A 80 -1.55 14.65 7.11
CA ASN A 80 -0.18 14.19 7.07
C ASN A 80 0.49 14.57 5.74
N TRP A 81 1.05 15.78 5.69
CA TRP A 81 1.72 16.29 4.49
C TRP A 81 3.00 15.52 4.14
N GLU A 82 3.67 14.92 5.10
CA GLU A 82 4.86 14.08 4.85
C GLU A 82 4.51 12.91 3.95
N THR A 83 3.44 12.19 4.29
CA THR A 83 2.91 11.10 3.44
C THR A 83 2.60 11.59 2.04
N ILE A 84 1.87 12.71 1.89
CA ILE A 84 1.41 13.21 0.60
C ILE A 84 2.59 13.60 -0.29
N VAL A 85 3.56 14.33 0.25
CA VAL A 85 4.76 14.75 -0.47
C VAL A 85 5.62 13.55 -0.86
N PHE A 86 5.78 12.60 0.04
CA PHE A 86 6.55 11.39 -0.23
C PHE A 86 5.92 10.53 -1.34
N VAL A 87 4.62 10.27 -1.24
CA VAL A 87 3.88 9.49 -2.25
C VAL A 87 3.95 10.16 -3.62
N ALA A 88 3.76 11.49 -3.68
CA ALA A 88 3.91 12.24 -4.93
C ALA A 88 5.30 12.09 -5.54
N GLY A 89 6.35 12.15 -4.70
CA GLY A 89 7.74 11.95 -5.13
C GLY A 89 8.00 10.56 -5.69
N MET A 90 7.51 9.54 -5.01
CA MET A 90 7.62 8.15 -5.47
C MET A 90 6.89 7.92 -6.79
N MET A 91 5.68 8.47 -6.96
CA MET A 91 4.94 8.39 -8.23
C MET A 91 5.73 9.00 -9.40
N ILE A 92 6.35 10.16 -9.21
CA ILE A 92 7.19 10.80 -10.24
C ILE A 92 8.38 9.91 -10.62
N MET A 93 9.07 9.37 -9.64
CA MET A 93 10.22 8.51 -9.86
C MET A 93 9.83 7.24 -10.63
N VAL A 94 8.79 6.58 -10.19
CA VAL A 94 8.30 5.32 -10.79
C VAL A 94 7.82 5.55 -12.21
N GLU A 95 7.12 6.64 -12.49
CA GLU A 95 6.71 7.03 -13.85
C GLU A 95 7.94 7.29 -14.74
N GLY A 96 8.98 7.94 -14.21
CA GLY A 96 10.26 8.11 -14.90
C GLY A 96 10.90 6.77 -15.28
N MET A 97 10.89 5.78 -14.40
CA MET A 97 11.37 4.42 -14.66
C MET A 97 10.52 3.68 -15.70
N ALA A 98 9.20 3.82 -15.61
CA ALA A 98 8.24 3.18 -16.51
C ALA A 98 8.46 3.63 -17.96
N ARG A 99 8.63 4.93 -18.18
CA ARG A 99 8.85 5.53 -19.51
C ARG A 99 10.08 5.04 -20.23
N VAL A 100 11.16 4.75 -19.51
CA VAL A 100 12.40 4.23 -20.09
C VAL A 100 12.37 2.70 -20.32
N GLY A 101 11.25 2.04 -19.93
CA GLY A 101 11.02 0.61 -20.14
C GLY A 101 11.63 -0.31 -19.07
N PHE A 102 11.96 0.25 -17.88
CA PHE A 102 12.63 -0.50 -16.81
C PHE A 102 11.85 -1.75 -16.38
N PHE A 103 10.56 -1.63 -16.11
CA PHE A 103 9.75 -2.75 -15.61
C PHE A 103 9.59 -3.85 -16.64
N ARG A 104 9.31 -3.48 -17.91
CA ARG A 104 9.20 -4.44 -19.00
C ARG A 104 10.53 -5.15 -19.26
N TRP A 105 11.65 -4.41 -19.25
CA TRP A 105 12.98 -4.99 -19.36
C TRP A 105 13.25 -6.00 -18.23
N LEU A 106 12.96 -5.63 -16.99
CA LEU A 106 13.20 -6.49 -15.82
C LEU A 106 12.40 -7.81 -15.94
N CYS A 107 11.11 -7.73 -16.24
CA CYS A 107 10.25 -8.88 -16.41
C CYS A 107 10.74 -9.80 -17.56
N MET A 108 11.06 -9.22 -18.72
CA MET A 108 11.56 -10.00 -19.88
C MET A 108 12.93 -10.61 -19.61
N ARG A 109 13.79 -9.91 -18.85
CA ARG A 109 15.10 -10.42 -18.44
C ARG A 109 14.95 -11.64 -17.54
N LEU A 110 14.07 -11.59 -16.57
CA LEU A 110 13.77 -12.71 -15.67
C LEU A 110 13.10 -13.87 -16.42
N ALA A 111 12.16 -13.60 -17.31
CA ALA A 111 11.55 -14.62 -18.16
C ALA A 111 12.59 -15.36 -19.02
N LYS A 112 13.56 -14.63 -19.59
CA LYS A 112 14.69 -15.21 -20.33
C LYS A 112 15.59 -16.07 -19.43
N MET A 113 15.85 -15.64 -18.17
CA MET A 113 16.65 -16.42 -17.21
C MET A 113 16.02 -17.78 -16.89
N VAL A 114 14.70 -17.84 -16.73
CA VAL A 114 13.96 -19.10 -16.49
C VAL A 114 13.59 -19.83 -17.78
N LYS A 115 14.19 -19.41 -18.91
CA LYS A 115 14.03 -20.03 -20.25
C LYS A 115 12.57 -20.09 -20.70
N TYR A 116 11.76 -19.10 -20.31
CA TYR A 116 10.33 -19.01 -20.63
C TYR A 116 9.49 -20.23 -20.21
N LYS A 117 9.97 -21.03 -19.25
CA LYS A 117 9.19 -22.15 -18.70
C LYS A 117 8.10 -21.62 -17.79
N VAL A 118 6.86 -22.11 -17.97
CA VAL A 118 5.66 -21.55 -17.31
C VAL A 118 5.73 -21.68 -15.78
N VAL A 119 6.13 -22.83 -15.25
CA VAL A 119 6.19 -23.03 -13.78
C VAL A 119 7.27 -22.19 -13.12
N PRO A 120 8.53 -22.18 -13.59
CA PRO A 120 9.55 -21.27 -13.03
C PRO A 120 9.17 -19.79 -13.21
N LEU A 121 8.54 -19.42 -14.33
CA LEU A 121 8.08 -18.06 -14.58
C LEU A 121 7.04 -17.62 -13.54
N PHE A 122 6.07 -18.48 -13.24
CA PHE A 122 5.06 -18.27 -12.22
C PHE A 122 5.69 -17.94 -10.87
N VAL A 123 6.62 -18.77 -10.38
CA VAL A 123 7.30 -18.54 -9.10
C VAL A 123 8.15 -17.27 -9.14
N THR A 124 8.89 -17.05 -10.24
CA THR A 124 9.74 -15.87 -10.39
C THR A 124 8.93 -14.58 -10.37
N PHE A 125 7.77 -14.55 -11.03
CA PHE A 125 6.93 -13.35 -11.09
C PHE A 125 6.21 -13.11 -9.74
N MET A 126 5.83 -14.14 -9.00
CA MET A 126 5.35 -14.00 -7.63
C MET A 126 6.40 -13.34 -6.73
N VAL A 127 7.63 -13.85 -6.76
CA VAL A 127 8.73 -13.31 -5.94
C VAL A 127 9.08 -11.89 -6.39
N LEU A 128 9.13 -11.65 -7.71
CA LEU A 128 9.38 -10.31 -8.27
C LEU A 128 8.30 -9.32 -7.83
N SER A 129 7.03 -9.72 -7.90
CA SER A 129 5.89 -8.90 -7.46
C SER A 129 6.05 -8.47 -6.00
N GLY A 130 6.35 -9.43 -5.11
CA GLY A 130 6.60 -9.15 -3.70
C GLY A 130 7.79 -8.22 -3.47
N ILE A 131 8.92 -8.48 -4.13
CA ILE A 131 10.13 -7.66 -3.96
C ILE A 131 9.93 -6.24 -4.50
N LEU A 132 9.32 -6.07 -5.66
CA LEU A 132 9.06 -4.73 -6.21
C LEU A 132 8.10 -3.95 -5.33
N ALA A 133 7.06 -4.59 -4.81
CA ALA A 133 6.08 -3.96 -3.95
C ALA A 133 6.63 -3.52 -2.57
N MET A 134 7.81 -3.98 -2.17
CA MET A 134 8.51 -3.43 -1.00
C MET A 134 8.96 -1.97 -1.20
N PHE A 135 9.13 -1.51 -2.42
CA PHE A 135 9.70 -0.19 -2.75
C PHE A 135 8.81 0.67 -3.63
N ILE A 136 7.82 0.07 -4.25
CA ILE A 136 6.92 0.70 -5.23
C ILE A 136 5.51 0.25 -4.88
N ASP A 137 4.54 1.15 -4.95
CA ASP A 137 3.16 0.80 -4.62
C ASP A 137 2.64 -0.40 -5.42
N SER A 138 1.81 -1.20 -4.75
CA SER A 138 1.29 -2.47 -5.28
C SER A 138 0.47 -2.28 -6.57
N ILE A 139 -0.21 -1.13 -6.74
CA ILE A 139 -1.00 -0.81 -7.94
C ILE A 139 -0.08 -0.73 -9.15
N THR A 140 0.99 0.04 -9.03
CA THR A 140 1.97 0.25 -10.10
C THR A 140 2.68 -1.06 -10.46
N VAL A 141 3.08 -1.83 -9.45
CA VAL A 141 3.70 -3.16 -9.68
C VAL A 141 2.79 -4.04 -10.52
N ILE A 142 1.50 -4.15 -10.15
CA ILE A 142 0.54 -4.99 -10.87
C ILE A 142 0.22 -4.46 -12.25
N LEU A 143 0.16 -3.14 -12.43
CA LEU A 143 -0.07 -2.55 -13.74
C LEU A 143 0.97 -3.04 -14.78
N PHE A 144 2.24 -3.09 -14.40
CA PHE A 144 3.32 -3.54 -15.28
C PHE A 144 3.45 -5.05 -15.35
N LEU A 145 3.41 -5.76 -14.21
CA LEU A 145 3.55 -7.21 -14.19
C LEU A 145 2.42 -7.90 -14.96
N ALA A 146 1.16 -7.56 -14.65
CA ALA A 146 0.02 -8.17 -15.32
C ALA A 146 0.02 -7.91 -16.85
N ALA A 147 0.47 -6.72 -17.29
CA ALA A 147 0.61 -6.43 -18.71
C ALA A 147 1.63 -7.34 -19.38
N VAL A 148 2.82 -7.54 -18.77
CA VAL A 148 3.85 -8.46 -19.30
C VAL A 148 3.40 -9.92 -19.19
N THR A 149 2.72 -10.28 -18.12
CA THR A 149 2.12 -11.63 -17.96
C THR A 149 1.13 -11.94 -19.07
N ILE A 150 0.30 -10.97 -19.48
CA ILE A 150 -0.60 -11.13 -20.62
C ILE A 150 0.19 -11.28 -21.94
N GLU A 151 1.19 -10.43 -22.17
CA GLU A 151 2.07 -10.54 -23.35
C GLU A 151 2.71 -11.93 -23.44
N LEU A 152 3.28 -12.41 -22.34
CA LEU A 152 3.89 -13.75 -22.26
C LEU A 152 2.85 -14.87 -22.40
N SER A 153 1.63 -14.67 -21.88
CA SER A 153 0.56 -15.67 -21.99
C SER A 153 0.12 -15.89 -23.43
N GLN A 154 0.06 -14.82 -24.21
CA GLN A 154 -0.24 -14.91 -25.66
C GLN A 154 0.89 -15.60 -26.42
N LEU A 155 2.14 -15.29 -26.06
CA LEU A 155 3.33 -15.87 -26.66
C LEU A 155 3.47 -17.36 -26.32
N LEU A 156 3.30 -17.73 -25.06
CA LEU A 156 3.49 -19.09 -24.55
C LEU A 156 2.20 -19.91 -24.52
N LYS A 157 1.05 -19.30 -24.90
CA LYS A 157 -0.28 -19.92 -24.99
C LYS A 157 -0.75 -20.54 -23.66
N PHE A 158 -0.53 -19.85 -22.52
CA PHE A 158 -1.05 -20.25 -21.22
C PHE A 158 -2.16 -19.32 -20.73
N ASN A 159 -2.97 -19.78 -19.76
CA ASN A 159 -3.96 -18.95 -19.12
C ASN A 159 -3.28 -17.97 -18.13
N PRO A 160 -3.39 -16.62 -18.31
CA PRO A 160 -2.72 -15.66 -17.43
C PRO A 160 -3.36 -15.52 -16.05
N VAL A 161 -4.62 -15.94 -15.85
CA VAL A 161 -5.39 -15.72 -14.63
C VAL A 161 -4.69 -16.24 -13.36
N PRO A 162 -4.18 -17.48 -13.32
CA PRO A 162 -3.44 -17.97 -12.15
C PRO A 162 -2.25 -17.09 -11.79
N MET A 163 -1.49 -16.64 -12.78
CA MET A 163 -0.30 -15.81 -12.57
C MET A 163 -0.67 -14.42 -12.06
N ILE A 164 -1.66 -13.76 -12.67
CA ILE A 164 -2.14 -12.44 -12.25
C ILE A 164 -2.68 -12.47 -10.82
N LEU A 165 -3.47 -13.50 -10.44
CA LEU A 165 -3.97 -13.63 -9.08
C LEU A 165 -2.82 -13.78 -8.07
N ALA A 166 -1.84 -14.61 -8.38
CA ALA A 166 -0.70 -14.83 -7.52
C ALA A 166 0.20 -13.58 -7.41
N GLU A 167 0.43 -12.86 -8.52
CA GLU A 167 1.15 -11.59 -8.56
C GLU A 167 0.47 -10.52 -7.70
N VAL A 168 -0.86 -10.37 -7.83
CA VAL A 168 -1.66 -9.42 -7.04
C VAL A 168 -1.53 -9.70 -5.55
N PHE A 169 -1.65 -10.96 -5.15
CA PHE A 169 -1.48 -11.32 -3.73
C PHE A 169 -0.07 -11.02 -3.23
N CYS A 170 0.95 -11.38 -4.02
CA CYS A 170 2.34 -11.13 -3.64
C CYS A 170 2.70 -9.64 -3.64
N ALA A 171 2.06 -8.81 -4.48
CA ALA A 171 2.22 -7.36 -4.43
C ALA A 171 1.70 -6.78 -3.11
N ASN A 172 0.47 -7.12 -2.71
CA ASN A 172 -0.08 -6.67 -1.42
C ASN A 172 0.76 -7.18 -0.25
N LEU A 173 1.21 -8.45 -0.31
CA LEU A 173 2.10 -9.02 0.71
C LEU A 173 3.46 -8.32 0.76
N GLY A 174 4.07 -8.02 -0.38
CA GLY A 174 5.31 -7.26 -0.46
C GLY A 174 5.14 -5.81 0.03
N GLY A 175 3.99 -5.20 -0.27
CA GLY A 175 3.62 -3.87 0.22
C GLY A 175 3.61 -3.79 1.74
N SER A 176 3.15 -4.84 2.42
CA SER A 176 3.15 -4.89 3.89
C SER A 176 4.54 -5.03 4.52
N ALA A 177 5.57 -5.36 3.74
CA ALA A 177 6.89 -5.67 4.25
C ALA A 177 7.71 -4.44 4.68
N THR A 178 7.41 -3.28 4.13
CA THR A 178 8.18 -2.04 4.37
C THR A 178 7.27 -0.84 4.55
N MET A 179 7.81 0.22 5.10
CA MET A 179 7.11 1.50 5.24
C MET A 179 6.65 2.07 3.89
N CYS A 180 7.38 1.82 2.80
CA CYS A 180 7.17 2.47 1.50
C CYS A 180 6.39 1.62 0.51
N GLY A 181 6.08 0.37 0.85
CA GLY A 181 5.48 -0.58 -0.06
C GLY A 181 4.01 -0.28 -0.38
N ASP A 182 3.24 0.10 0.62
CA ASP A 182 1.83 0.45 0.43
C ASP A 182 1.46 1.73 1.21
N PRO A 183 0.50 2.53 0.72
CA PRO A 183 0.10 3.78 1.38
C PRO A 183 -0.30 3.66 2.85
N PRO A 184 -1.01 2.62 3.33
CA PRO A 184 -1.29 2.45 4.76
C PRO A 184 -0.03 2.44 5.62
N ASN A 185 1.02 1.76 5.17
CA ASN A 185 2.28 1.66 5.90
C ASN A 185 3.04 2.99 5.93
N ILE A 186 2.96 3.77 4.84
CA ILE A 186 3.52 5.11 4.82
C ILE A 186 2.84 5.98 5.88
N ILE A 187 1.49 5.90 5.97
CA ILE A 187 0.73 6.67 6.97
C ILE A 187 1.07 6.19 8.39
N ILE A 188 1.11 4.88 8.64
CA ILE A 188 1.48 4.32 9.94
C ILE A 188 2.90 4.77 10.32
N GLY A 189 3.86 4.64 9.42
CA GLY A 189 5.26 5.00 9.65
C GLY A 189 5.43 6.49 9.96
N THR A 190 4.88 7.37 9.12
CA THR A 190 5.00 8.82 9.29
C THR A 190 4.23 9.34 10.51
N SER A 191 3.03 8.80 10.79
CA SER A 191 2.21 9.24 11.92
C SER A 191 2.74 8.74 13.27
N LEU A 192 3.39 7.58 13.31
CA LEU A 192 3.88 6.96 14.55
C LEU A 192 5.41 7.02 14.70
N GLY A 193 6.11 7.60 13.72
CA GLY A 193 7.56 7.77 13.76
C GLY A 193 8.36 6.48 13.53
N TYR A 194 7.77 5.47 12.87
CA TYR A 194 8.50 4.24 12.52
C TYR A 194 9.27 4.39 11.22
N SER A 195 10.47 3.83 11.21
CA SER A 195 11.37 3.88 10.07
C SER A 195 11.15 2.72 9.09
N PHE A 196 11.75 2.84 7.90
CA PHE A 196 11.81 1.75 6.93
C PHE A 196 12.40 0.47 7.54
N THR A 197 13.46 0.60 8.37
CA THR A 197 14.11 -0.53 9.03
C THR A 197 13.24 -1.15 10.12
N ASP A 198 12.41 -0.37 10.82
CA ASP A 198 11.47 -0.90 11.81
C ASP A 198 10.43 -1.79 11.13
N PHE A 199 9.86 -1.35 10.01
CA PHE A 199 8.96 -2.19 9.20
C PHE A 199 9.68 -3.43 8.69
N LEU A 200 10.85 -3.28 8.06
CA LEU A 200 11.58 -4.40 7.47
C LEU A 200 11.91 -5.49 8.50
N THR A 201 12.28 -5.12 9.71
CA THR A 201 12.63 -6.06 10.79
C THR A 201 11.43 -6.66 11.50
N ASN A 202 10.24 -6.06 11.38
CA ASN A 202 9.00 -6.54 11.98
C ASN A 202 8.07 -7.14 10.91
N THR A 203 7.33 -6.33 10.19
CA THR A 203 6.40 -6.78 9.15
C THR A 203 7.11 -7.44 7.98
N GLY A 204 8.33 -7.00 7.63
CA GLY A 204 9.14 -7.59 6.57
C GLY A 204 9.52 -9.05 6.84
N LEU A 205 9.83 -9.41 8.08
CA LEU A 205 10.06 -10.81 8.45
C LEU A 205 8.79 -11.66 8.30
N ILE A 206 7.64 -11.12 8.73
CA ILE A 206 6.35 -11.78 8.61
C ILE A 206 6.01 -11.98 7.13
N ALA A 207 6.16 -10.93 6.32
CA ALA A 207 5.90 -10.98 4.88
C ALA A 207 6.84 -11.96 4.16
N GLY A 208 8.13 -11.99 4.53
CA GLY A 208 9.12 -12.90 3.95
C GLY A 208 8.78 -14.38 4.20
N ILE A 209 8.43 -14.74 5.43
CA ILE A 209 8.01 -16.11 5.77
C ILE A 209 6.69 -16.43 5.06
N SER A 210 5.74 -15.50 5.08
CA SER A 210 4.45 -15.65 4.41
C SER A 210 4.60 -15.82 2.90
N LEU A 211 5.54 -15.12 2.26
CA LEU A 211 5.80 -15.25 0.83
C LEU A 211 6.16 -16.69 0.44
N VAL A 212 7.01 -17.36 1.22
CA VAL A 212 7.36 -18.77 0.98
C VAL A 212 6.11 -19.65 1.04
N VAL A 213 5.27 -19.46 2.06
CA VAL A 213 4.04 -20.24 2.24
C VAL A 213 3.03 -19.93 1.12
N VAL A 214 2.91 -18.69 0.74
CA VAL A 214 2.01 -18.22 -0.33
C VAL A 214 2.43 -18.75 -1.70
N VAL A 215 3.73 -18.75 -2.01
CA VAL A 215 4.26 -19.35 -3.25
C VAL A 215 3.90 -20.84 -3.30
N LEU A 216 4.11 -21.57 -2.21
CA LEU A 216 3.72 -22.98 -2.12
C LEU A 216 2.20 -23.17 -2.27
N TYR A 217 1.40 -22.35 -1.59
CA TYR A 217 -0.07 -22.39 -1.66
C TYR A 217 -0.56 -22.20 -3.11
N PHE A 218 -0.17 -21.13 -3.78
CA PHE A 218 -0.61 -20.86 -5.15
C PHE A 218 -0.09 -21.92 -6.14
N TYR A 219 1.13 -22.42 -5.94
CA TYR A 219 1.63 -23.53 -6.75
C TYR A 219 0.76 -24.78 -6.57
N LEU A 220 0.39 -25.14 -5.35
CA LEU A 220 -0.50 -26.29 -5.08
C LEU A 220 -1.90 -26.11 -5.65
N VAL A 221 -2.46 -24.90 -5.58
CA VAL A 221 -3.78 -24.58 -6.13
C VAL A 221 -3.78 -24.68 -7.67
N PHE A 222 -2.75 -24.17 -8.32
CA PHE A 222 -2.70 -24.04 -9.77
C PHE A 222 -1.80 -25.07 -10.48
N HIS A 223 -1.15 -26.00 -9.78
CA HIS A 223 -0.13 -26.90 -10.36
C HIS A 223 -0.61 -27.70 -11.56
N LYS A 224 -1.89 -28.14 -11.58
CA LYS A 224 -2.44 -28.90 -12.72
C LYS A 224 -2.52 -28.04 -13.97
N GLU A 225 -2.98 -26.80 -13.84
CA GLU A 225 -3.14 -25.84 -14.93
C GLU A 225 -1.77 -25.37 -15.44
N LEU A 226 -0.83 -25.08 -14.52
CA LEU A 226 0.53 -24.67 -14.88
C LEU A 226 1.31 -25.77 -15.61
N ARG A 227 1.24 -27.03 -15.16
CA ARG A 227 1.91 -28.14 -15.83
C ARG A 227 1.29 -28.46 -17.20
N ALA A 228 -0.03 -28.38 -17.33
CA ALA A 228 -0.69 -28.55 -18.62
C ALA A 228 -0.25 -27.46 -19.61
N SER A 229 -0.14 -26.21 -19.15
CA SER A 229 0.35 -25.09 -19.95
C SER A 229 1.82 -25.25 -20.33
N GLU A 230 2.66 -25.72 -19.42
CA GLU A 230 4.09 -25.98 -19.69
C GLU A 230 4.28 -27.10 -20.74
N ALA A 231 3.49 -28.15 -20.67
CA ALA A 231 3.50 -29.23 -21.67
C ALA A 231 3.07 -28.76 -23.07
N ALA A 232 2.07 -27.86 -23.13
CA ALA A 232 1.62 -27.28 -24.39
C ALA A 232 2.65 -26.30 -24.98
N ALA A 233 3.39 -25.56 -24.15
CA ALA A 233 4.42 -24.63 -24.56
C ALA A 233 5.72 -25.33 -25.06
N ALA A 234 6.01 -26.56 -24.64
CA ALA A 234 7.24 -27.28 -24.92
C ALA A 234 7.44 -27.64 -26.42
N GLY A 235 6.40 -27.47 -27.25
CA GLY A 235 6.47 -27.75 -28.73
C GLY A 235 6.66 -26.50 -29.59
N SER A 236 6.75 -25.31 -29.05
CA SER A 236 6.81 -24.07 -29.83
C SER A 236 8.26 -23.59 -30.01
N ASN A 237 8.82 -23.75 -31.21
CA ASN A 237 10.04 -23.06 -31.65
C ASN A 237 9.72 -21.58 -31.89
N GLN A 238 9.69 -20.74 -30.83
CA GLN A 238 9.38 -19.33 -30.96
C GLN A 238 10.63 -18.47 -30.77
N ASN A 239 10.78 -17.46 -31.61
CA ASN A 239 11.72 -16.38 -31.39
C ASN A 239 11.20 -15.51 -30.23
N TYR A 240 11.83 -15.61 -29.06
CA TYR A 240 11.48 -14.77 -27.90
C TYR A 240 12.08 -13.36 -28.05
N PRO A 241 11.32 -12.31 -27.71
CA PRO A 241 11.82 -10.93 -27.80
C PRO A 241 13.08 -10.75 -26.94
N ASP A 242 14.04 -9.95 -27.43
CA ASP A 242 15.20 -9.62 -26.62
C ASP A 242 14.81 -8.60 -25.54
N PRO A 243 15.10 -8.85 -24.26
CA PRO A 243 14.85 -7.89 -23.18
C PRO A 243 15.37 -6.48 -23.46
N SER A 244 16.46 -6.32 -24.21
CA SER A 244 17.02 -5.02 -24.56
C SER A 244 16.10 -4.15 -25.44
N GLU A 245 15.18 -4.75 -26.19
CA GLU A 245 14.19 -4.04 -27.00
C GLU A 245 13.15 -3.28 -26.15
N ALA A 246 12.99 -3.67 -24.88
CA ALA A 246 12.12 -2.97 -23.95
C ALA A 246 12.67 -1.60 -23.51
N ILE A 247 13.98 -1.36 -23.68
CA ILE A 247 14.63 -0.12 -23.26
C ILE A 247 14.44 0.94 -24.36
N THR A 248 13.64 1.95 -24.08
CA THR A 248 13.33 3.03 -25.03
C THR A 248 14.43 4.09 -25.10
N ASP A 249 15.08 4.37 -23.98
CA ASP A 249 16.20 5.30 -23.85
C ASP A 249 17.27 4.73 -22.90
N LYS A 250 18.43 4.37 -23.41
CA LYS A 250 19.53 3.76 -22.63
C LYS A 250 20.09 4.70 -21.56
N LYS A 251 20.23 6.01 -21.87
CA LYS A 251 20.74 6.98 -20.91
C LYS A 251 19.74 7.22 -19.79
N GLY A 252 18.50 7.47 -20.15
CA GLY A 252 17.39 7.62 -19.21
C GLY A 252 17.21 6.38 -18.33
N PHE A 253 17.36 5.18 -18.90
CA PHE A 253 17.27 3.92 -18.16
C PHE A 253 18.34 3.83 -17.05
N ILE A 254 19.60 4.12 -17.37
CA ILE A 254 20.69 4.08 -16.39
C ILE A 254 20.45 5.13 -15.29
N ILE A 255 20.10 6.37 -15.68
CA ILE A 255 19.88 7.46 -14.73
C ILE A 255 18.69 7.13 -13.81
N SER A 256 17.56 6.70 -14.35
CA SER A 256 16.39 6.32 -13.55
C SER A 256 16.69 5.15 -12.61
N THR A 257 17.46 4.15 -13.05
CA THR A 257 17.89 3.05 -12.20
C THR A 257 18.79 3.53 -11.06
N VAL A 258 19.73 4.45 -11.32
CA VAL A 258 20.58 5.04 -10.28
C VAL A 258 19.74 5.85 -9.30
N ILE A 259 18.78 6.65 -9.77
CA ILE A 259 17.87 7.42 -8.91
C ILE A 259 17.10 6.47 -7.99
N PHE A 260 16.56 5.38 -8.52
CA PHE A 260 15.84 4.38 -7.73
C PHE A 260 16.73 3.75 -6.66
N LEU A 261 17.94 3.33 -7.01
CA LEU A 261 18.88 2.76 -6.04
C LEU A 261 19.29 3.78 -4.98
N CYS A 262 19.47 5.05 -5.34
CA CYS A 262 19.68 6.14 -4.38
C CYS A 262 18.49 6.33 -3.45
N ALA A 263 17.25 6.28 -3.99
CA ALA A 263 16.02 6.36 -3.21
C ALA A 263 15.95 5.23 -2.17
N VAL A 264 16.20 3.99 -2.60
CA VAL A 264 16.25 2.83 -1.70
C VAL A 264 17.31 3.00 -0.61
N ALA A 265 18.52 3.44 -0.97
CA ALA A 265 19.60 3.69 -0.01
C ALA A 265 19.21 4.77 1.01
N LEU A 266 18.61 5.89 0.57
CA LEU A 266 18.14 6.95 1.45
C LEU A 266 17.03 6.46 2.38
N LEU A 267 16.09 5.67 1.88
CA LEU A 267 15.02 5.10 2.69
C LEU A 267 15.52 4.09 3.72
N VAL A 268 16.49 3.25 3.38
CA VAL A 268 17.10 2.32 4.35
C VAL A 268 17.89 3.06 5.43
N THR A 269 18.51 4.17 5.09
CA THR A 269 19.38 4.93 6.00
C THR A 269 18.72 6.14 6.65
N HIS A 270 17.41 6.39 6.39
CA HIS A 270 16.76 7.63 6.85
C HIS A 270 16.75 7.76 8.38
N ALA A 271 16.59 6.66 9.11
CA ALA A 271 16.63 6.67 10.57
C ALA A 271 18.00 7.09 11.12
N GLN A 272 19.11 6.74 10.43
CA GLN A 272 20.47 7.11 10.84
C GLN A 272 20.84 8.52 10.39
N THR A 273 20.33 8.95 9.23
CA THR A 273 20.65 10.27 8.66
C THR A 273 19.78 11.39 9.22
N GLY A 274 18.65 11.04 9.85
CA GLY A 274 17.65 12.01 10.33
C GLY A 274 16.85 12.67 9.21
N LEU A 275 17.03 12.26 7.94
CA LEU A 275 16.23 12.77 6.83
C LEU A 275 14.80 12.19 6.90
N THR A 276 13.80 13.05 6.86
CA THR A 276 12.41 12.62 6.82
C THR A 276 12.04 12.04 5.45
N VAL A 277 10.97 11.25 5.38
CA VAL A 277 10.49 10.72 4.10
C VAL A 277 10.04 11.83 3.15
N SER A 278 9.50 12.94 3.68
CA SER A 278 9.16 14.13 2.87
C SER A 278 10.40 14.74 2.20
N CYS A 279 11.50 14.90 2.94
CA CYS A 279 12.78 15.37 2.40
C CYS A 279 13.28 14.46 1.27
N ILE A 280 13.25 13.14 1.50
CA ILE A 280 13.63 12.13 0.50
C ILE A 280 12.71 12.22 -0.73
N GLY A 281 11.39 12.32 -0.53
CA GLY A 281 10.41 12.46 -1.62
C GLY A 281 10.64 13.70 -2.49
N VAL A 282 10.92 14.86 -1.88
CA VAL A 282 11.25 16.08 -2.60
C VAL A 282 12.58 15.94 -3.36
N PHE A 283 13.60 15.39 -2.72
CA PHE A 283 14.89 15.15 -3.36
C PHE A 283 14.74 14.26 -4.60
N ILE A 284 14.07 13.12 -4.47
CA ILE A 284 13.81 12.18 -5.57
C ILE A 284 13.04 12.87 -6.70
N THR A 285 12.02 13.67 -6.35
CA THR A 285 11.24 14.47 -7.32
C THR A 285 12.16 15.38 -8.13
N ILE A 286 12.95 16.19 -7.46
CA ILE A 286 13.82 17.18 -8.12
C ILE A 286 14.81 16.48 -9.05
N VAL A 287 15.50 15.44 -8.58
CA VAL A 287 16.49 14.72 -9.37
C VAL A 287 15.84 14.03 -10.58
N THR A 288 14.67 13.42 -10.40
CA THR A 288 13.93 12.77 -11.49
C THR A 288 13.47 13.79 -12.55
N LEU A 289 12.94 14.93 -12.14
CA LEU A 289 12.50 15.98 -13.07
C LEU A 289 13.68 16.62 -13.83
N ILE A 290 14.83 16.83 -13.16
CA ILE A 290 16.05 17.29 -13.82
C ILE A 290 16.52 16.25 -14.85
N ALA A 291 16.52 14.98 -14.48
CA ALA A 291 16.91 13.89 -15.39
C ALA A 291 15.97 13.76 -16.59
N ALA A 292 14.68 13.97 -16.39
CA ALA A 292 13.68 13.95 -17.45
C ALA A 292 13.77 15.14 -18.41
N GLY A 293 14.38 16.26 -18.00
CA GLY A 293 14.61 17.43 -18.82
C GLY A 293 13.33 17.95 -19.49
N ARG A 294 13.25 17.89 -20.82
CA ARG A 294 12.06 18.37 -21.57
C ARG A 294 10.78 17.59 -21.30
N ASP A 295 10.90 16.39 -20.78
CA ASP A 295 9.76 15.52 -20.46
C ASP A 295 9.27 15.68 -19.02
N ALA A 296 9.92 16.50 -18.20
CA ALA A 296 9.55 16.74 -16.81
C ALA A 296 8.08 17.14 -16.64
N LEU A 297 7.56 18.02 -17.51
CA LEU A 297 6.15 18.44 -17.46
C LEU A 297 5.18 17.28 -17.76
N LYS A 298 5.61 16.32 -18.60
CA LYS A 298 4.79 15.13 -18.89
C LYS A 298 4.72 14.22 -17.66
N LEU A 299 5.85 14.02 -16.94
CA LEU A 299 5.86 13.26 -15.70
C LEU A 299 4.94 13.87 -14.65
N ILE A 300 5.00 15.18 -14.45
CA ILE A 300 4.12 15.89 -13.51
C ILE A 300 2.64 15.69 -13.88
N ARG A 301 2.28 15.72 -15.15
CA ARG A 301 0.89 15.54 -15.60
C ARG A 301 0.38 14.11 -15.44
N GLN A 302 1.26 13.12 -15.33
CA GLN A 302 0.93 11.70 -15.19
C GLN A 302 0.79 11.26 -13.72
N ILE A 303 1.10 12.15 -12.75
CA ILE A 303 0.88 11.87 -11.33
C ILE A 303 -0.61 11.57 -11.11
N ASP A 304 -0.89 10.60 -10.28
CA ASP A 304 -2.25 10.34 -9.81
C ASP A 304 -2.69 11.36 -8.75
N TYR A 305 -3.08 12.55 -9.22
CA TYR A 305 -3.62 13.62 -8.37
C TYR A 305 -4.87 13.19 -7.62
N LYS A 306 -5.64 12.22 -8.15
CA LYS A 306 -6.86 11.74 -7.52
C LYS A 306 -6.53 11.05 -6.20
N THR A 307 -5.49 10.24 -6.16
CA THR A 307 -5.01 9.60 -4.93
C THR A 307 -4.49 10.63 -3.93
N LEU A 308 -3.74 11.64 -4.36
CA LEU A 308 -3.26 12.69 -3.44
C LEU A 308 -4.42 13.51 -2.84
N LEU A 309 -5.39 13.90 -3.65
CA LEU A 309 -6.59 14.61 -3.21
C LEU A 309 -7.47 13.75 -2.28
N PHE A 310 -7.54 12.45 -2.56
CA PHE A 310 -8.21 11.49 -1.69
C PHE A 310 -7.60 11.48 -0.28
N PHE A 311 -6.27 11.48 -0.16
CA PHE A 311 -5.59 11.56 1.15
C PHE A 311 -5.91 12.86 1.89
N ILE A 312 -5.89 14.01 1.21
CA ILE A 312 -6.21 15.29 1.82
C ILE A 312 -7.62 15.27 2.42
N GLY A 313 -8.61 14.85 1.64
CA GLY A 313 -9.99 14.75 2.11
C GLY A 313 -10.18 13.77 3.26
N LEU A 314 -9.51 12.61 3.17
CA LEU A 314 -9.55 11.58 4.21
C LEU A 314 -9.00 12.10 5.54
N PHE A 315 -7.82 12.72 5.54
CA PHE A 315 -7.23 13.27 6.77
C PHE A 315 -8.09 14.37 7.39
N MET A 316 -8.78 15.18 6.59
CA MET A 316 -9.73 16.18 7.12
C MET A 316 -10.90 15.52 7.86
N VAL A 317 -11.45 14.41 7.33
CA VAL A 317 -12.56 13.70 7.99
C VAL A 317 -12.09 13.00 9.27
N VAL A 318 -10.94 12.34 9.23
CA VAL A 318 -10.33 11.67 10.40
C VAL A 318 -9.99 12.70 11.49
N GLY A 319 -9.46 13.87 11.12
CA GLY A 319 -9.24 14.98 12.03
C GLY A 319 -10.52 15.42 12.77
N GLY A 320 -11.67 15.33 12.08
CA GLY A 320 -12.98 15.58 12.70
C GLY A 320 -13.32 14.59 13.83
N LEU A 321 -13.03 13.31 13.63
CA LEU A 321 -13.21 12.29 14.67
C LEU A 321 -12.22 12.48 15.83
N GLU A 322 -10.98 12.85 15.53
CA GLU A 322 -9.93 13.08 16.50
C GLU A 322 -10.26 14.28 17.40
N GLN A 323 -10.54 15.44 16.81
CA GLN A 323 -10.87 16.68 17.55
C GLN A 323 -12.15 16.59 18.37
N THR A 324 -13.11 15.75 17.95
CA THR A 324 -14.33 15.51 18.72
C THR A 324 -14.17 14.45 19.82
N GLY A 325 -13.03 13.77 19.90
CA GLY A 325 -12.73 12.76 20.92
C GLY A 325 -13.41 11.39 20.69
N ILE A 326 -14.04 11.17 19.55
CA ILE A 326 -14.69 9.89 19.20
C ILE A 326 -13.69 8.75 19.17
N LEU A 327 -12.46 8.99 18.69
CA LEU A 327 -11.43 7.96 18.59
C LEU A 327 -11.00 7.44 19.97
N LYS A 328 -11.03 8.29 21.03
CA LYS A 328 -10.81 7.87 22.42
C LYS A 328 -11.92 6.93 22.93
N VAL A 329 -13.16 7.19 22.54
CA VAL A 329 -14.30 6.32 22.91
C VAL A 329 -14.12 4.95 22.27
N MET A 330 -13.72 4.89 21.00
CA MET A 330 -13.44 3.63 20.31
C MET A 330 -12.25 2.88 20.95
N ALA A 331 -11.19 3.58 21.31
CA ALA A 331 -10.03 3.00 21.98
C ALA A 331 -10.42 2.40 23.35
N ASN A 332 -11.19 3.12 24.15
CA ASN A 332 -11.68 2.62 25.43
C ASN A 332 -12.56 1.38 25.26
N PHE A 333 -13.44 1.37 24.26
CA PHE A 333 -14.28 0.20 23.95
C PHE A 333 -13.43 -1.06 23.63
N ILE A 334 -12.36 -0.91 22.83
CA ILE A 334 -11.43 -2.01 22.54
C ILE A 334 -10.69 -2.43 23.82
N GLY A 335 -10.25 -1.47 24.65
CA GLY A 335 -9.61 -1.72 25.93
C GLY A 335 -10.50 -2.50 26.89
N ASP A 336 -11.77 -2.11 27.00
CA ASP A 336 -12.77 -2.76 27.87
C ASP A 336 -13.06 -4.21 27.41
N ILE A 337 -13.27 -4.44 26.11
CA ILE A 337 -13.50 -5.79 25.57
C ILE A 337 -12.28 -6.68 25.79
N SER A 338 -11.08 -6.13 25.64
CA SER A 338 -9.85 -6.90 25.82
C SER A 338 -9.49 -7.17 27.29
N ASN A 339 -10.14 -6.50 28.24
CA ASN A 339 -9.83 -6.55 29.67
C ASN A 339 -8.33 -6.38 29.97
N GLY A 340 -7.63 -5.54 29.20
CA GLY A 340 -6.19 -5.34 29.31
C GLY A 340 -5.34 -6.52 28.79
N ASN A 341 -5.95 -7.53 28.19
CA ASN A 341 -5.21 -8.68 27.65
C ASN A 341 -4.58 -8.34 26.29
N LEU A 342 -3.24 -8.25 26.25
CA LEU A 342 -2.50 -7.90 25.05
C LEU A 342 -2.73 -8.87 23.88
N MET A 343 -2.81 -10.20 24.16
CA MET A 343 -3.12 -11.18 23.08
C MET A 343 -4.45 -10.88 22.41
N LEU A 344 -5.46 -10.56 23.22
CA LEU A 344 -6.79 -10.28 22.70
C LEU A 344 -6.82 -8.94 21.95
N MET A 345 -6.10 -7.92 22.43
CA MET A 345 -5.96 -6.64 21.71
C MET A 345 -5.33 -6.82 20.32
N ILE A 346 -4.21 -7.56 20.24
CA ILE A 346 -3.54 -7.88 18.98
C ILE A 346 -4.50 -8.62 18.04
N ALA A 347 -5.20 -9.64 18.55
CA ALA A 347 -6.15 -10.41 17.75
C ALA A 347 -7.29 -9.52 17.23
N ILE A 348 -7.88 -8.69 18.08
CA ILE A 348 -8.96 -7.77 17.72
C ILE A 348 -8.48 -6.80 16.63
N ILE A 349 -7.35 -6.12 16.83
CA ILE A 349 -6.83 -5.15 15.87
C ILE A 349 -6.51 -5.84 14.54
N LEU A 350 -5.78 -6.95 14.55
CA LEU A 350 -5.37 -7.67 13.35
C LEU A 350 -6.57 -8.18 12.55
N TRP A 351 -7.51 -8.88 13.19
CA TRP A 351 -8.65 -9.48 12.50
C TRP A 351 -9.71 -8.46 12.08
N ILE A 352 -10.02 -7.46 12.92
CA ILE A 352 -10.94 -6.39 12.53
C ILE A 352 -10.37 -5.61 11.36
N SER A 353 -9.07 -5.30 11.39
CA SER A 353 -8.40 -4.63 10.28
C SER A 353 -8.45 -5.47 9.00
N ALA A 354 -8.22 -6.78 9.10
CA ALA A 354 -8.28 -7.66 7.94
C ALA A 354 -9.69 -7.78 7.37
N ILE A 355 -10.71 -7.94 8.21
CA ILE A 355 -12.10 -8.04 7.78
C ILE A 355 -12.58 -6.71 7.18
N ALA A 356 -12.29 -5.59 7.83
CA ALA A 356 -12.67 -4.28 7.33
C ALA A 356 -12.00 -3.98 5.98
N SER A 357 -10.69 -4.22 5.88
CA SER A 357 -9.92 -4.00 4.66
C SER A 357 -10.33 -4.93 3.50
N ALA A 358 -10.93 -6.07 3.78
CA ALA A 358 -11.47 -6.93 2.73
C ALA A 358 -12.64 -6.29 1.95
N PHE A 359 -13.35 -5.32 2.52
CA PHE A 359 -14.54 -4.69 1.93
C PHE A 359 -14.39 -3.18 1.76
N VAL A 360 -13.50 -2.56 2.52
CA VAL A 360 -13.20 -1.13 2.49
C VAL A 360 -11.73 -0.98 2.12
N ASP A 361 -11.41 0.04 1.33
CA ASP A 361 -10.01 0.34 0.97
C ASP A 361 -9.13 0.43 2.24
N ASN A 362 -7.95 -0.16 2.18
CA ASN A 362 -7.01 -0.28 3.30
C ASN A 362 -6.55 1.09 3.86
N ILE A 363 -6.48 2.11 3.01
CA ILE A 363 -5.95 3.44 3.36
C ILE A 363 -6.83 4.18 4.38
N PRO A 364 -8.15 4.41 4.12
CA PRO A 364 -9.01 5.11 5.09
C PRO A 364 -9.16 4.36 6.41
N PHE A 365 -9.12 3.04 6.36
CA PHE A 365 -9.18 2.24 7.57
C PHE A 365 -7.92 2.42 8.42
N ALA A 366 -6.72 2.31 7.84
CA ALA A 366 -5.46 2.52 8.54
C ALA A 366 -5.37 3.92 9.16
N ALA A 367 -5.68 4.97 8.37
CA ALA A 367 -5.66 6.36 8.85
C ALA A 367 -6.57 6.58 10.08
N THR A 368 -7.73 5.91 10.10
CA THR A 368 -8.67 6.00 11.23
C THR A 368 -8.17 5.22 12.45
N MET A 369 -7.55 4.07 12.25
CA MET A 369 -7.09 3.21 13.34
C MET A 369 -5.83 3.73 14.06
N ILE A 370 -4.98 4.51 13.38
CA ILE A 370 -3.75 5.04 13.97
C ILE A 370 -4.00 5.80 15.29
N PRO A 371 -4.84 6.84 15.34
CA PRO A 371 -5.11 7.53 16.60
C PRO A 371 -5.85 6.65 17.64
N ILE A 372 -6.60 5.63 17.19
CA ILE A 372 -7.25 4.67 18.09
C ILE A 372 -6.20 3.82 18.80
N ILE A 373 -5.25 3.22 18.05
CA ILE A 373 -4.19 2.41 18.67
C ILE A 373 -3.24 3.25 19.52
N SER A 374 -2.98 4.51 19.12
CA SER A 374 -2.19 5.45 19.95
C SER A 374 -2.87 5.74 21.28
N SER A 375 -4.18 6.02 21.26
CA SER A 375 -4.98 6.22 22.47
C SER A 375 -5.05 4.95 23.33
N LEU A 376 -5.20 3.77 22.70
CA LEU A 376 -5.23 2.48 23.37
C LEU A 376 -3.90 2.18 24.08
N SER A 377 -2.78 2.40 23.38
CA SER A 377 -1.43 2.27 23.95
C SER A 377 -1.25 3.16 25.16
N ALA A 378 -1.63 4.44 25.07
CA ALA A 378 -1.51 5.40 26.16
C ALA A 378 -2.40 5.06 27.37
N THR A 379 -3.61 4.53 27.14
CA THR A 379 -4.57 4.21 28.22
C THR A 379 -4.31 2.87 28.88
N GLN A 380 -3.85 1.88 28.14
CA GLN A 380 -3.62 0.51 28.62
C GLN A 380 -2.15 0.22 28.95
N GLY A 381 -1.23 1.14 28.66
CA GLY A 381 0.20 0.97 28.89
C GLY A 381 0.86 -0.12 28.01
N VAL A 382 0.28 -0.37 26.84
CA VAL A 382 0.78 -1.36 25.86
C VAL A 382 1.74 -0.69 24.89
N ASP A 383 2.80 -1.40 24.47
CA ASP A 383 3.72 -0.90 23.46
C ASP A 383 2.99 -0.65 22.14
N LEU A 384 3.03 0.60 21.70
CA LEU A 384 2.38 1.06 20.47
C LEU A 384 2.86 0.33 19.22
N SER A 385 4.13 -0.06 19.19
CA SER A 385 4.72 -0.76 18.05
C SER A 385 4.00 -2.07 17.74
N ILE A 386 3.63 -2.83 18.78
CA ILE A 386 2.95 -4.13 18.63
C ILE A 386 1.58 -3.95 17.95
N LEU A 387 0.84 -2.92 18.37
CA LEU A 387 -0.46 -2.59 17.80
C LEU A 387 -0.33 -2.06 16.38
N ALA A 388 0.75 -1.32 16.10
CA ALA A 388 1.05 -0.81 14.76
C ALA A 388 1.36 -1.94 13.77
N TRP A 389 2.15 -2.95 14.18
CA TRP A 389 2.42 -4.12 13.33
C TRP A 389 1.18 -4.97 13.10
N ALA A 390 0.32 -5.12 14.10
CA ALA A 390 -0.95 -5.80 13.95
C ALA A 390 -1.88 -5.05 12.97
N LEU A 391 -1.94 -3.71 13.07
CA LEU A 391 -2.71 -2.87 12.17
C LEU A 391 -2.17 -2.97 10.73
N ALA A 392 -0.85 -2.81 10.53
CA ALA A 392 -0.22 -2.86 9.21
C ALA A 392 -0.50 -4.18 8.50
N MET A 393 -0.21 -5.31 9.17
CA MET A 393 -0.46 -6.64 8.59
C MET A 393 -1.94 -6.90 8.35
N GLY A 394 -2.81 -6.47 9.27
CA GLY A 394 -4.25 -6.62 9.13
C GLY A 394 -4.80 -5.87 7.93
N THR A 395 -4.44 -4.61 7.77
CA THR A 395 -4.95 -3.76 6.69
C THR A 395 -4.46 -4.18 5.32
N ASP A 396 -3.15 -4.39 5.15
CA ASP A 396 -2.58 -4.70 3.84
C ASP A 396 -2.97 -6.09 3.35
N ILE A 397 -2.88 -7.09 4.23
CA ILE A 397 -3.18 -8.48 3.85
C ILE A 397 -4.69 -8.69 3.71
N GLY A 398 -5.49 -8.09 4.61
CA GLY A 398 -6.95 -8.18 4.58
C GLY A 398 -7.54 -7.75 3.25
N GLY A 399 -7.02 -6.67 2.67
CA GLY A 399 -7.42 -6.18 1.36
C GLY A 399 -7.31 -7.20 0.22
N SER A 400 -6.46 -8.22 0.36
CA SER A 400 -6.30 -9.26 -0.65
C SER A 400 -7.49 -10.23 -0.74
N ALA A 401 -8.36 -10.31 0.27
CA ALA A 401 -9.41 -11.34 0.37
C ALA A 401 -10.50 -11.21 -0.69
N THR A 402 -10.81 -9.97 -1.13
CA THR A 402 -11.88 -9.69 -2.08
C THR A 402 -11.40 -8.86 -3.27
N PRO A 403 -12.13 -8.85 -4.40
CA PRO A 403 -11.77 -8.06 -5.58
C PRO A 403 -11.66 -6.55 -5.32
N ILE A 404 -12.39 -6.02 -4.34
CA ILE A 404 -12.48 -4.57 -4.07
C ILE A 404 -11.66 -4.12 -2.86
N GLY A 405 -11.10 -5.05 -2.07
CA GLY A 405 -10.42 -4.72 -0.81
C GLY A 405 -9.10 -3.98 -0.99
N ALA A 406 -8.44 -4.10 -2.14
CA ALA A 406 -7.25 -3.33 -2.47
C ALA A 406 -7.27 -2.88 -3.93
N SER A 407 -6.75 -1.70 -4.21
CA SER A 407 -6.73 -1.13 -5.56
C SER A 407 -5.91 -1.97 -6.54
N ALA A 408 -4.85 -2.64 -6.09
CA ALA A 408 -4.06 -3.58 -6.92
C ALA A 408 -4.91 -4.76 -7.44
N ASN A 409 -5.89 -5.24 -6.64
CA ASN A 409 -6.79 -6.31 -7.06
C ASN A 409 -7.65 -5.87 -8.25
N VAL A 410 -8.21 -4.67 -8.15
CA VAL A 410 -9.05 -4.06 -9.20
C VAL A 410 -8.26 -3.92 -10.50
N VAL A 411 -7.02 -3.42 -10.41
CA VAL A 411 -6.13 -3.26 -11.57
C VAL A 411 -5.78 -4.60 -12.21
N GLY A 412 -5.41 -5.61 -11.42
CA GLY A 412 -5.10 -6.95 -11.94
C GLY A 412 -6.30 -7.60 -12.62
N ILE A 413 -7.50 -7.51 -12.01
CA ILE A 413 -8.75 -8.05 -12.58
C ILE A 413 -9.12 -7.30 -13.87
N ALA A 414 -9.03 -5.96 -13.87
CA ALA A 414 -9.35 -5.15 -15.04
C ALA A 414 -8.39 -5.43 -16.20
N THR A 415 -7.09 -5.62 -15.91
CA THR A 415 -6.08 -5.96 -16.92
C THR A 415 -6.34 -7.34 -17.52
N ALA A 416 -6.69 -8.34 -16.71
CA ALA A 416 -7.10 -9.65 -17.19
C ALA A 416 -8.38 -9.57 -18.07
N ALA A 417 -9.37 -8.80 -17.64
CA ALA A 417 -10.63 -8.64 -18.37
C ALA A 417 -10.44 -7.98 -19.75
N ARG A 418 -9.57 -6.95 -19.86
CA ARG A 418 -9.21 -6.31 -21.14
C ARG A 418 -8.58 -7.27 -22.14
N SER A 419 -7.92 -8.32 -21.67
CA SER A 419 -7.34 -9.37 -22.51
C SER A 419 -8.28 -10.55 -22.77
N GLY A 420 -9.56 -10.44 -22.42
CA GLY A 420 -10.59 -11.47 -22.62
C GLY A 420 -10.70 -12.51 -21.51
N HIS A 421 -9.94 -12.34 -20.39
CA HIS A 421 -9.93 -13.30 -19.29
C HIS A 421 -10.69 -12.73 -18.07
N MET A 422 -12.01 -12.88 -18.05
CA MET A 422 -12.83 -12.40 -16.94
C MET A 422 -12.65 -13.23 -15.66
N ILE A 423 -12.30 -12.56 -14.57
CA ILE A 423 -12.18 -13.14 -13.24
C ILE A 423 -13.47 -12.82 -12.47
N LYS A 424 -14.31 -13.85 -12.27
CA LYS A 424 -15.56 -13.70 -11.49
C LYS A 424 -15.26 -13.58 -10.01
N TRP A 425 -16.08 -12.81 -9.28
CA TRP A 425 -15.98 -12.59 -7.83
C TRP A 425 -15.77 -13.89 -7.04
N GLY A 426 -16.63 -14.90 -7.23
CA GLY A 426 -16.52 -16.16 -6.51
C GLY A 426 -15.25 -16.94 -6.81
N LYS A 427 -14.72 -16.87 -8.06
CA LYS A 427 -13.44 -17.49 -8.42
C LYS A 427 -12.27 -16.79 -7.71
N TYR A 428 -12.31 -15.47 -7.64
CA TYR A 428 -11.32 -14.67 -6.94
C TYR A 428 -11.29 -15.02 -5.44
N CYS A 429 -12.42 -14.85 -4.73
CA CYS A 429 -12.50 -15.09 -3.29
C CYS A 429 -12.17 -16.54 -2.90
N LYS A 430 -12.56 -17.52 -3.73
CA LYS A 430 -12.25 -18.94 -3.47
C LYS A 430 -10.75 -19.22 -3.39
N VAL A 431 -9.94 -18.45 -4.10
CA VAL A 431 -8.49 -18.63 -4.16
C VAL A 431 -7.79 -17.66 -3.20
N MET A 432 -8.21 -16.40 -3.16
CA MET A 432 -7.50 -15.35 -2.44
C MET A 432 -7.84 -15.33 -0.94
N ALA A 433 -9.11 -15.54 -0.55
CA ALA A 433 -9.49 -15.48 0.86
C ALA A 433 -8.80 -16.54 1.74
N PRO A 434 -8.65 -17.82 1.32
CA PRO A 434 -7.87 -18.77 2.11
C PRO A 434 -6.40 -18.37 2.25
N ALA A 435 -5.76 -17.83 1.19
CA ALA A 435 -4.39 -17.33 1.27
C ALA A 435 -4.29 -16.17 2.27
N THR A 436 -5.26 -15.24 2.25
CA THR A 436 -5.36 -14.14 3.22
C THR A 436 -5.44 -14.67 4.65
N ILE A 437 -6.33 -15.62 4.93
CA ILE A 437 -6.48 -16.21 6.27
C ILE A 437 -5.17 -16.86 6.72
N ILE A 438 -4.50 -17.60 5.85
CA ILE A 438 -3.20 -18.23 6.15
C ILE A 438 -2.18 -17.17 6.58
N VAL A 439 -2.05 -16.09 5.83
CA VAL A 439 -1.08 -15.03 6.14
C VAL A 439 -1.46 -14.27 7.42
N ILE A 440 -2.73 -13.99 7.66
CA ILE A 440 -3.20 -13.35 8.91
C ILE A 440 -2.89 -14.24 10.12
N VAL A 441 -3.11 -15.55 10.01
CA VAL A 441 -2.75 -16.51 11.09
C VAL A 441 -1.24 -16.54 11.32
N ILE A 442 -0.43 -16.58 10.27
CA ILE A 442 1.04 -16.48 10.37
C ILE A 442 1.44 -15.18 11.06
N SER A 443 0.85 -14.04 10.64
CA SER A 443 1.11 -12.72 11.23
C SER A 443 0.80 -12.71 12.73
N MET A 444 -0.36 -13.22 13.13
CA MET A 444 -0.77 -13.32 14.52
C MET A 444 0.21 -14.19 15.32
N ALA A 445 0.55 -15.38 14.81
CA ALA A 445 1.47 -16.30 15.46
C ALA A 445 2.87 -15.68 15.63
N MET A 446 3.38 -14.99 14.61
CA MET A 446 4.70 -14.35 14.68
C MET A 446 4.74 -13.16 15.62
N ILE A 447 3.68 -12.32 15.63
CA ILE A 447 3.57 -11.21 16.57
C ILE A 447 3.51 -11.75 18.00
N TYR A 448 2.72 -12.81 18.26
CA TYR A 448 2.66 -13.46 19.56
C TYR A 448 4.02 -14.02 19.98
N ALA A 449 4.68 -14.77 19.10
CA ALA A 449 5.97 -15.41 19.41
C ALA A 449 7.10 -14.40 19.69
N ARG A 450 6.96 -13.16 19.19
CA ARG A 450 7.99 -12.13 19.34
C ARG A 450 7.78 -11.22 20.53
N TYR A 451 6.52 -10.95 20.90
CA TYR A 451 6.18 -9.89 21.85
C TYR A 451 5.45 -10.39 23.11
N LEU A 452 5.10 -11.67 23.16
CA LEU A 452 4.50 -12.34 24.30
C LEU A 452 5.34 -13.48 24.83
#